data_e48a2972c53d93d9a4c13dcab391c47d
#
_entry.id   e48a2972c53d93d9a4c13dcab391c47d
#
_cell.length_a   1.000
_cell.length_b   1.000
_cell.length_c   1.000
_cell.angle_alpha   90.00
_cell.angle_beta   90.00
_cell.angle_gamma   90.00
#
_symmetry.space_group_name_H-M   'P 1'
#
loop_
_entity.id
_entity.type
_entity.pdbx_description
1 polymer ?
#
loop_
_entity_poly.entity_id
_entity_poly.type
_entity_poly.pdbx_seq_one_letter_code
_entity_poly.pdbx_strand_id
1 'polypeptide(L)'
;MTHTAAADGGKGNAESCETVFICVDVGTPGKPGSGGGGSGPALDKGSGTGEKAADKKPPGCVYQRMEPQPPADSWMWGGDKPGDGAIYEAVCQGERDEEEFAMTIWLADPPEATVNPAVLAREAVDKMLLRGPEIGITPKPGGKGVVGMPVYLWTERGAETYGPNTASASAGGITVTATAKVAKIDWQMGDGTTVTCTTPGTPYKAEYGKKPSPDCGHRYTKPSSTTASGDYHVTATSTWDIDWQVNGGGVSGEMTEIRDSAVDITVAEVQVLN
;
A
#
# COMPACT_ATOMS: atom_id res chain seq x y z
N MET A 1 44.33 -6.75 17.00
CA MET A 1 44.48 -8.09 16.43
C MET A 1 43.85 -8.05 15.04
N THR A 2 44.71 -7.95 14.05
CA THR A 2 44.34 -7.85 12.63
C THR A 2 44.13 -9.26 12.09
N HIS A 3 42.94 -9.54 11.56
CA HIS A 3 42.73 -10.74 10.75
C HIS A 3 42.57 -10.36 9.29
N THR A 4 43.59 -10.71 8.52
CA THR A 4 43.58 -10.77 7.09
C THR A 4 42.71 -11.95 6.65
N ALA A 5 41.68 -11.72 5.86
CA ALA A 5 40.91 -12.77 5.18
C ALA A 5 41.45 -12.92 3.75
N ALA A 6 41.87 -14.13 3.41
CA ALA A 6 42.29 -14.56 2.09
C ALA A 6 41.09 -14.68 1.15
N ALA A 7 41.26 -14.24 -0.10
CA ALA A 7 40.28 -14.41 -1.15
C ALA A 7 40.34 -15.88 -1.62
N ASP A 8 39.24 -16.60 -1.46
CA ASP A 8 39.02 -17.91 -2.05
C ASP A 8 37.98 -17.78 -3.19
N GLY A 9 38.36 -18.26 -4.36
CA GLY A 9 37.57 -18.23 -5.58
C GLY A 9 36.44 -19.25 -5.53
N GLY A 10 35.22 -18.81 -5.21
CA GLY A 10 34.01 -19.62 -5.16
C GLY A 10 32.88 -19.01 -5.94
N LYS A 11 32.28 -19.84 -6.75
CA LYS A 11 31.06 -19.68 -7.56
C LYS A 11 30.04 -18.71 -6.97
N GLY A 12 29.72 -17.63 -7.71
CA GLY A 12 28.76 -16.63 -7.29
C GLY A 12 27.34 -17.19 -7.15
N ASN A 13 26.85 -17.17 -5.92
CA ASN A 13 25.43 -17.19 -5.63
C ASN A 13 24.98 -15.73 -5.48
N ALA A 14 23.85 -15.39 -6.08
CA ALA A 14 23.26 -14.08 -5.93
C ALA A 14 22.89 -13.84 -4.45
N GLU A 15 23.67 -13.01 -3.76
CA GLU A 15 23.29 -12.48 -2.46
C GLU A 15 22.51 -11.18 -2.66
N SER A 16 21.42 -11.05 -1.92
CA SER A 16 20.53 -9.91 -1.94
C SER A 16 21.27 -8.60 -1.64
N CYS A 17 21.21 -7.67 -2.57
CA CYS A 17 21.72 -6.32 -2.37
C CYS A 17 20.67 -5.49 -1.61
N GLU A 18 20.94 -5.12 -0.38
CA GLU A 18 20.00 -4.41 0.52
C GLU A 18 19.74 -2.93 0.15
N THR A 19 20.44 -2.35 -0.83
CA THR A 19 20.30 -0.91 -1.15
C THR A 19 20.59 -0.50 -2.60
N VAL A 20 20.61 -1.41 -3.56
CA VAL A 20 20.85 -1.04 -4.98
C VAL A 20 19.86 -1.78 -5.87
N PHE A 21 19.13 -1.04 -6.69
CA PHE A 21 18.04 -1.54 -7.54
C PHE A 21 18.49 -2.45 -8.70
N ILE A 22 19.78 -2.57 -8.99
CA ILE A 22 20.29 -3.48 -10.02
C ILE A 22 21.66 -4.02 -9.59
N CYS A 23 21.79 -5.33 -9.42
CA CYS A 23 23.06 -6.02 -9.32
C CYS A 23 23.47 -6.51 -10.71
N VAL A 24 24.54 -5.94 -11.29
CA VAL A 24 25.13 -6.43 -12.54
C VAL A 24 26.24 -7.41 -12.17
N ASP A 25 26.03 -8.69 -12.48
CA ASP A 25 27.09 -9.70 -12.40
C ASP A 25 28.05 -9.46 -13.55
N VAL A 26 29.26 -8.99 -13.23
CA VAL A 26 30.34 -8.83 -14.21
C VAL A 26 31.01 -10.19 -14.41
N GLY A 27 30.45 -10.98 -15.31
CA GLY A 27 31.08 -12.21 -15.75
C GLY A 27 32.50 -11.96 -16.28
N THR A 28 33.47 -12.66 -15.75
CA THR A 28 34.85 -12.67 -16.25
C THR A 28 34.89 -13.02 -17.74
N PRO A 29 35.71 -12.35 -18.59
CA PRO A 29 35.80 -12.63 -20.01
C PRO A 29 36.24 -14.07 -20.26
N GLY A 30 35.33 -14.85 -20.87
CA GLY A 30 35.61 -16.21 -21.29
C GLY A 30 36.73 -16.24 -22.32
N LYS A 31 37.68 -17.17 -22.17
CA LYS A 31 38.72 -17.51 -23.13
C LYS A 31 38.13 -17.83 -24.52
N PRO A 32 38.74 -17.42 -25.63
CA PRO A 32 38.27 -17.74 -26.96
C PRO A 32 38.29 -19.25 -27.22
N GLY A 33 37.16 -19.86 -27.41
CA GLY A 33 37.01 -21.23 -27.86
C GLY A 33 37.05 -21.31 -29.38
N SER A 34 37.89 -22.17 -29.88
CA SER A 34 38.10 -22.49 -31.28
C SER A 34 36.91 -23.19 -31.92
N GLY A 35 36.46 -22.70 -33.04
CA GLY A 35 35.87 -23.30 -34.22
C GLY A 35 34.79 -24.38 -34.13
N GLY A 36 33.65 -24.09 -34.74
CA GLY A 36 32.66 -25.08 -35.15
C GLY A 36 31.54 -24.39 -35.96
N GLY A 37 31.57 -24.55 -37.27
CA GLY A 37 30.61 -23.95 -38.18
C GLY A 37 29.23 -24.57 -38.05
N GLY A 38 28.21 -23.72 -38.02
CA GLY A 38 26.80 -24.06 -38.11
C GLY A 38 26.09 -22.94 -38.85
N SER A 39 25.61 -23.23 -40.05
CA SER A 39 24.87 -22.33 -40.93
C SER A 39 23.51 -22.02 -40.31
N GLY A 40 23.29 -20.80 -39.82
CA GLY A 40 22.00 -20.24 -39.48
C GLY A 40 21.42 -19.42 -40.65
N PRO A 41 20.10 -19.32 -40.80
CA PRO A 41 19.49 -18.64 -41.93
C PRO A 41 19.71 -17.14 -41.93
N ALA A 42 19.97 -16.61 -43.12
CA ALA A 42 20.19 -15.20 -43.39
C ALA A 42 18.97 -14.37 -42.96
N LEU A 43 19.21 -13.39 -42.08
CA LEU A 43 18.25 -12.32 -41.81
C LEU A 43 18.21 -11.38 -43.01
N ASP A 44 17.02 -11.28 -43.55
CA ASP A 44 16.64 -10.40 -44.67
C ASP A 44 16.96 -8.94 -44.31
N LYS A 45 17.70 -8.26 -45.17
CA LYS A 45 17.97 -6.83 -45.09
C LYS A 45 16.72 -6.08 -45.54
N GLY A 46 15.75 -5.93 -44.66
CA GLY A 46 14.69 -4.96 -44.81
C GLY A 46 15.25 -3.54 -44.72
N SER A 47 15.31 -2.86 -45.88
CA SER A 47 15.56 -1.42 -45.97
C SER A 47 14.36 -0.67 -45.39
N GLY A 48 14.37 -0.48 -44.07
CA GLY A 48 13.43 0.41 -43.38
C GLY A 48 14.15 1.72 -43.11
N THR A 49 13.62 2.81 -43.66
CA THR A 49 13.96 4.20 -43.33
C THR A 49 13.94 4.38 -41.80
N GLY A 50 15.14 4.62 -41.23
CA GLY A 50 15.31 4.68 -39.77
C GLY A 50 14.60 5.87 -39.14
N GLU A 51 13.42 5.64 -38.64
CA GLU A 51 12.91 6.36 -37.49
C GLU A 51 13.70 5.86 -36.27
N LYS A 52 14.46 6.77 -35.65
CA LYS A 52 15.22 6.47 -34.44
C LYS A 52 14.24 5.98 -33.38
N ALA A 53 14.45 4.75 -32.93
CA ALA A 53 13.64 4.11 -31.86
C ALA A 53 13.76 4.83 -30.49
N ALA A 54 14.58 5.88 -30.43
CA ALA A 54 14.93 6.60 -29.18
C ALA A 54 13.89 7.60 -28.69
N ASP A 55 12.86 7.97 -29.50
CA ASP A 55 11.90 9.00 -29.11
C ASP A 55 10.53 8.46 -28.62
N LYS A 56 10.36 7.16 -28.48
CA LYS A 56 9.10 6.60 -27.97
C LYS A 56 9.19 6.41 -26.48
N LYS A 57 8.65 7.38 -25.73
CA LYS A 57 8.42 7.27 -24.29
C LYS A 57 7.48 6.08 -24.05
N PRO A 58 7.88 5.05 -23.24
CA PRO A 58 6.96 4.00 -22.83
C PRO A 58 5.76 4.60 -22.09
N PRO A 59 4.53 4.21 -22.37
CA PRO A 59 3.37 4.68 -21.62
C PRO A 59 3.40 4.15 -20.18
N GLY A 60 2.93 4.94 -19.23
CA GLY A 60 2.81 4.53 -17.82
C GLY A 60 4.09 4.59 -16.99
N CYS A 61 5.14 5.25 -17.48
CA CYS A 61 6.39 5.43 -16.73
C CYS A 61 6.49 6.83 -16.11
N VAL A 62 7.10 6.89 -14.93
CA VAL A 62 7.57 8.13 -14.30
C VAL A 62 9.05 8.29 -14.59
N TYR A 63 9.46 9.49 -14.99
CA TYR A 63 10.84 9.75 -15.41
C TYR A 63 11.52 10.67 -14.43
N GLN A 64 12.73 10.31 -13.99
CA GLN A 64 13.59 11.16 -13.18
C GLN A 64 14.92 11.35 -13.90
N ARG A 65 15.34 12.61 -14.09
CA ARG A 65 16.64 12.89 -14.67
C ARG A 65 17.75 12.39 -13.75
N MET A 66 18.71 11.63 -14.28
CA MET A 66 19.86 11.21 -13.48
C MET A 66 20.73 12.40 -13.10
N GLU A 67 21.09 12.50 -11.83
CA GLU A 67 22.05 13.51 -11.34
C GLU A 67 23.04 12.88 -10.35
N PRO A 68 24.34 12.88 -10.69
CA PRO A 68 24.98 13.41 -11.91
C PRO A 68 24.68 12.57 -13.16
N GLN A 69 24.73 13.21 -14.33
CA GLN A 69 24.63 12.50 -15.61
C GLN A 69 25.84 11.54 -15.77
N PRO A 70 25.66 10.40 -16.47
CA PRO A 70 26.75 9.47 -16.73
C PRO A 70 27.92 10.13 -17.51
N PRO A 71 29.18 9.64 -17.34
CA PRO A 71 30.30 10.07 -18.14
C PRO A 71 30.04 9.93 -19.64
N ALA A 72 30.64 10.78 -20.45
CA ALA A 72 30.40 10.85 -21.89
C ALA A 72 30.70 9.57 -22.68
N ASP A 73 31.50 8.70 -22.12
CA ASP A 73 31.89 7.37 -22.66
C ASP A 73 31.03 6.22 -22.12
N SER A 74 29.99 6.54 -21.31
CA SER A 74 29.09 5.54 -20.75
C SER A 74 28.22 4.88 -21.85
N TRP A 75 28.05 3.57 -21.74
CA TRP A 75 27.15 2.79 -22.60
C TRP A 75 25.70 3.23 -22.52
N MET A 76 25.32 3.89 -21.43
CA MET A 76 23.94 4.41 -21.21
C MET A 76 23.50 5.42 -22.26
N TRP A 77 24.47 6.09 -22.94
CA TRP A 77 24.15 7.04 -24.01
C TRP A 77 23.65 6.36 -25.31
N GLY A 78 23.81 5.02 -25.45
CA GLY A 78 23.26 4.28 -26.60
C GLY A 78 23.77 4.73 -27.99
N GLY A 79 24.84 5.53 -28.01
CA GLY A 79 25.38 6.15 -29.23
C GLY A 79 25.09 7.63 -29.39
N ASP A 80 24.25 8.20 -28.53
CA ASP A 80 24.00 9.65 -28.45
C ASP A 80 25.08 10.33 -27.59
N LYS A 81 25.07 11.65 -27.52
CA LYS A 81 26.11 12.43 -26.81
C LYS A 81 25.52 13.29 -25.69
N PRO A 82 26.31 13.51 -24.61
CA PRO A 82 25.95 14.53 -23.64
C PRO A 82 25.78 15.90 -24.34
N GLY A 83 24.63 16.54 -24.08
CA GLY A 83 24.29 17.83 -24.68
C GLY A 83 23.23 17.77 -25.78
N ASP A 84 23.02 16.61 -26.42
CA ASP A 84 21.94 16.38 -27.37
C ASP A 84 20.64 15.91 -26.66
N GLY A 85 20.73 15.61 -25.37
CA GLY A 85 19.66 15.14 -24.50
C GLY A 85 20.20 14.80 -23.11
N ALA A 86 19.44 13.98 -22.35
CA ALA A 86 19.85 13.52 -21.04
C ALA A 86 19.40 12.06 -20.78
N ILE A 87 20.07 11.41 -19.83
CA ILE A 87 19.68 10.10 -19.33
C ILE A 87 18.69 10.27 -18.18
N TYR A 88 17.61 9.51 -18.26
CA TYR A 88 16.55 9.45 -17.27
C TYR A 88 16.44 8.03 -16.72
N GLU A 89 16.13 7.92 -15.44
CA GLU A 89 15.61 6.72 -14.83
C GLU A 89 14.10 6.73 -15.02
N ALA A 90 13.55 5.68 -15.62
CA ALA A 90 12.14 5.50 -15.85
C ALA A 90 11.65 4.36 -14.96
N VAL A 91 10.69 4.63 -14.08
CA VAL A 91 9.99 3.63 -13.29
C VAL A 91 8.63 3.42 -13.94
N CYS A 92 8.39 2.20 -14.41
CA CYS A 92 7.21 1.83 -15.18
C CYS A 92 6.39 0.80 -14.42
N GLN A 93 5.06 0.89 -14.51
CA GLN A 93 4.18 -0.19 -14.06
C GLN A 93 4.09 -1.25 -15.14
N GLY A 94 4.27 -2.51 -14.76
CA GLY A 94 4.07 -3.66 -15.63
C GLY A 94 2.59 -3.86 -15.97
N GLU A 95 2.31 -4.70 -16.95
CA GLU A 95 0.93 -5.03 -17.40
C GLU A 95 0.09 -5.79 -16.34
N ARG A 96 0.71 -6.23 -15.25
CA ARG A 96 0.05 -6.81 -14.09
C ARG A 96 0.36 -5.90 -12.91
N ASP A 97 -0.65 -5.43 -12.24
CA ASP A 97 -0.69 -4.37 -11.22
C ASP A 97 0.31 -4.49 -10.02
N GLU A 98 1.24 -5.44 -10.04
CA GLU A 98 2.14 -5.73 -8.93
C GLU A 98 3.65 -5.65 -9.28
N GLU A 99 4.03 -5.38 -10.53
CA GLU A 99 5.45 -5.34 -10.90
C GLU A 99 5.86 -3.94 -11.40
N GLU A 100 6.47 -3.17 -10.53
CA GLU A 100 7.23 -1.98 -10.95
C GLU A 100 8.61 -2.43 -11.45
N PHE A 101 9.00 -1.94 -12.63
CA PHE A 101 10.36 -2.12 -13.12
C PHE A 101 11.01 -0.79 -13.46
N ALA A 102 12.29 -0.67 -13.14
CA ALA A 102 13.09 0.51 -13.45
C ALA A 102 13.96 0.24 -14.67
N MET A 103 14.09 1.25 -15.54
CA MET A 103 14.97 1.22 -16.70
C MET A 103 15.64 2.58 -16.90
N THR A 104 16.80 2.60 -17.56
CA THR A 104 17.43 3.84 -17.99
C THR A 104 17.11 4.10 -19.45
N ILE A 105 16.77 5.35 -19.77
CA ILE A 105 16.42 5.77 -21.14
C ILE A 105 17.07 7.13 -21.45
N TRP A 106 17.61 7.28 -22.66
CA TRP A 106 18.01 8.55 -23.20
C TRP A 106 16.79 9.26 -23.83
N LEU A 107 16.63 10.56 -23.56
CA LEU A 107 15.61 11.39 -24.19
C LEU A 107 16.25 12.71 -24.63
N ALA A 108 15.96 13.13 -25.89
CA ALA A 108 16.42 14.39 -26.44
C ALA A 108 15.80 15.59 -25.70
N ASP A 109 14.50 15.52 -25.47
CA ASP A 109 13.77 16.53 -24.71
C ASP A 109 13.39 16.01 -23.32
N PRO A 110 13.37 16.88 -22.29
CA PRO A 110 12.83 16.51 -20.99
C PRO A 110 11.44 15.88 -21.17
N PRO A 111 11.17 14.72 -20.54
CA PRO A 111 9.81 14.20 -20.54
C PRO A 111 8.90 15.22 -19.87
N GLU A 112 7.73 15.46 -20.44
CA GLU A 112 6.68 16.12 -19.67
C GLU A 112 6.52 15.37 -18.36
N ALA A 113 6.48 16.08 -17.23
CA ALA A 113 6.36 15.47 -15.92
C ALA A 113 5.10 14.60 -15.90
N THR A 114 5.29 13.30 -16.13
CA THR A 114 4.18 12.34 -16.06
C THR A 114 3.85 12.18 -14.59
N VAL A 115 2.74 12.76 -14.19
CA VAL A 115 2.26 12.63 -12.81
C VAL A 115 1.78 11.21 -12.63
N ASN A 116 2.33 10.50 -11.64
CA ASN A 116 1.87 9.17 -11.29
C ASN A 116 0.45 9.25 -10.68
N PRO A 117 -0.58 8.65 -11.31
CA PRO A 117 -1.94 8.70 -10.79
C PRO A 117 -2.07 8.12 -9.37
N ALA A 118 -1.27 7.10 -9.00
CA ALA A 118 -1.30 6.52 -7.65
C ALA A 118 -0.81 7.50 -6.57
N VAL A 119 0.12 8.42 -6.89
CA VAL A 119 0.54 9.49 -5.98
C VAL A 119 -0.60 10.47 -5.74
N LEU A 120 -1.32 10.85 -6.81
CA LEU A 120 -2.51 11.70 -6.68
C LEU A 120 -3.63 10.99 -5.92
N ALA A 121 -3.79 9.67 -6.09
CA ALA A 121 -4.76 8.91 -5.32
C ALA A 121 -4.45 8.97 -3.81
N ARG A 122 -3.18 8.82 -3.41
CA ARG A 122 -2.77 8.99 -2.00
C ARG A 122 -3.05 10.40 -1.50
N GLU A 123 -2.72 11.42 -2.28
CA GLU A 123 -3.03 12.82 -1.95
C GLU A 123 -4.55 13.06 -1.79
N ALA A 124 -5.36 12.43 -2.63
CA ALA A 124 -6.81 12.50 -2.49
C ALA A 124 -7.27 11.83 -1.19
N VAL A 125 -6.72 10.67 -0.82
CA VAL A 125 -7.02 9.97 0.44
C VAL A 125 -6.61 10.80 1.65
N ASP A 126 -5.46 11.44 1.63
CA ASP A 126 -5.01 12.32 2.73
C ASP A 126 -6.00 13.48 2.98
N LYS A 127 -6.61 14.00 1.92
CA LYS A 127 -7.65 15.04 2.01
C LYS A 127 -8.96 14.56 2.64
N MET A 128 -9.23 13.25 2.67
CA MET A 128 -10.43 12.68 3.28
C MET A 128 -10.42 12.75 4.80
N LEU A 129 -9.24 12.88 5.43
CA LEU A 129 -9.05 12.93 6.87
C LEU A 129 -9.67 11.70 7.58
N LEU A 130 -9.48 10.50 7.01
CA LEU A 130 -10.04 9.26 7.53
C LEU A 130 -9.59 9.01 8.97
N ARG A 131 -10.54 8.67 9.83
CA ARG A 131 -10.35 8.42 11.26
C ARG A 131 -10.84 7.02 11.64
N GLY A 132 -10.48 6.59 12.85
CA GLY A 132 -11.04 5.39 13.47
C GLY A 132 -12.54 5.52 13.71
N PRO A 133 -13.23 4.37 13.97
CA PRO A 133 -14.66 4.36 14.25
C PRO A 133 -15.03 5.27 15.41
N GLU A 134 -16.11 6.03 15.29
CA GLU A 134 -16.71 6.72 16.42
C GLU A 134 -17.46 5.69 17.27
N ILE A 135 -16.80 5.26 18.36
CA ILE A 135 -17.22 4.10 19.14
C ILE A 135 -18.53 4.37 19.87
N GLY A 136 -19.56 3.65 19.46
CA GLY A 136 -20.76 3.41 20.25
C GLY A 136 -20.69 2.04 20.92
N ILE A 137 -20.85 2.00 22.25
CA ILE A 137 -20.79 0.76 23.04
C ILE A 137 -21.73 0.83 24.24
N THR A 138 -22.27 -0.33 24.64
CA THR A 138 -23.04 -0.47 25.87
C THR A 138 -22.38 -1.49 26.79
N PRO A 139 -22.02 -1.17 28.03
CA PRO A 139 -22.22 0.11 28.70
C PRO A 139 -21.39 1.24 28.08
N LYS A 140 -21.85 2.48 28.24
CA LYS A 140 -21.05 3.66 27.82
C LYS A 140 -19.79 3.76 28.68
N PRO A 141 -18.71 4.36 28.16
CA PRO A 141 -17.53 4.70 28.96
C PRO A 141 -17.92 5.46 30.24
N GLY A 142 -17.35 5.06 31.39
CA GLY A 142 -17.72 5.56 32.72
C GLY A 142 -19.00 4.95 33.31
N GLY A 143 -19.75 4.16 32.55
CA GLY A 143 -20.84 3.33 33.06
C GLY A 143 -20.36 1.95 33.52
N LYS A 144 -21.23 1.20 34.20
CA LYS A 144 -20.95 -0.17 34.66
C LYS A 144 -21.83 -1.17 33.93
N GLY A 145 -21.19 -2.09 33.19
CA GLY A 145 -21.84 -3.28 32.67
C GLY A 145 -21.92 -4.39 33.70
N VAL A 146 -22.63 -5.45 33.35
CA VAL A 146 -22.78 -6.64 34.19
C VAL A 146 -22.41 -7.87 33.37
N VAL A 147 -21.63 -8.78 33.97
CA VAL A 147 -21.31 -10.09 33.36
C VAL A 147 -22.57 -10.78 32.88
N GLY A 148 -22.50 -11.36 31.69
CA GLY A 148 -23.63 -12.04 31.06
C GLY A 148 -24.65 -11.14 30.38
N MET A 149 -24.56 -9.82 30.53
CA MET A 149 -25.41 -8.89 29.77
C MET A 149 -24.90 -8.67 28.35
N PRO A 150 -25.77 -8.45 27.37
CA PRO A 150 -25.34 -8.16 26.00
C PRO A 150 -24.67 -6.78 25.93
N VAL A 151 -23.54 -6.75 25.24
CA VAL A 151 -22.85 -5.53 24.81
C VAL A 151 -23.19 -5.29 23.35
N TYR A 152 -23.67 -4.09 23.04
CA TYR A 152 -23.90 -3.64 21.67
C TYR A 152 -22.68 -2.85 21.22
N LEU A 153 -22.27 -3.06 19.98
CA LEU A 153 -21.14 -2.39 19.36
C LEU A 153 -21.63 -1.71 18.08
N TRP A 154 -21.33 -0.43 17.92
CA TRP A 154 -21.68 0.31 16.71
C TRP A 154 -20.73 1.48 16.48
N THR A 155 -20.78 2.07 15.28
CA THR A 155 -20.12 3.34 14.97
C THR A 155 -21.12 4.30 14.35
N GLU A 156 -20.93 5.59 14.57
CA GLU A 156 -21.67 6.62 13.85
C GLU A 156 -21.24 6.67 12.39
N ARG A 157 -22.23 6.89 11.49
CA ARG A 157 -21.98 6.93 10.04
C ARG A 157 -21.49 8.31 9.59
N GLY A 158 -20.27 8.67 9.96
CA GLY A 158 -19.60 9.87 9.47
C GLY A 158 -18.79 9.60 8.20
N ALA A 159 -18.63 10.59 7.32
CA ALA A 159 -17.80 10.46 6.14
C ALA A 159 -16.35 10.08 6.48
N GLU A 160 -15.82 10.61 7.58
CA GLU A 160 -14.44 10.37 8.04
C GLU A 160 -14.30 9.12 8.90
N THR A 161 -15.40 8.56 9.44
CA THR A 161 -15.37 7.47 10.43
C THR A 161 -15.95 6.15 9.92
N TYR A 162 -16.76 6.20 8.84
CA TYR A 162 -17.39 5.02 8.23
C TYR A 162 -17.49 5.10 6.70
N GLY A 163 -17.69 6.31 6.16
CA GLY A 163 -17.86 6.54 4.73
C GLY A 163 -19.30 6.37 4.22
N PRO A 164 -19.52 6.46 2.89
CA PRO A 164 -18.49 6.74 1.90
C PRO A 164 -17.93 8.17 2.00
N ASN A 165 -16.64 8.32 1.72
CA ASN A 165 -15.95 9.59 1.62
C ASN A 165 -15.28 9.68 0.24
N THR A 166 -15.36 10.82 -0.44
CA THR A 166 -14.80 11.00 -1.77
C THR A 166 -13.99 12.28 -1.81
N ALA A 167 -12.78 12.21 -2.36
CA ALA A 167 -11.93 13.35 -2.59
C ALA A 167 -11.17 13.21 -3.90
N SER A 168 -10.56 14.32 -4.36
CA SER A 168 -9.81 14.35 -5.61
C SER A 168 -8.52 15.14 -5.44
N ALA A 169 -7.51 14.77 -6.24
CA ALA A 169 -6.27 15.51 -6.40
C ALA A 169 -5.94 15.65 -7.88
N SER A 170 -5.25 16.75 -8.24
CA SER A 170 -4.95 17.08 -9.62
C SER A 170 -3.53 17.60 -9.75
N ALA A 171 -2.80 17.11 -10.74
CA ALA A 171 -1.53 17.66 -11.20
C ALA A 171 -1.28 17.23 -12.65
N GLY A 172 -0.43 17.96 -13.37
CA GLY A 172 -0.02 17.62 -14.74
C GLY A 172 -1.17 17.42 -15.73
N GLY A 173 -2.28 18.12 -15.55
CA GLY A 173 -3.45 18.02 -16.44
C GLY A 173 -4.36 16.81 -16.17
N ILE A 174 -4.05 15.95 -15.20
CA ILE A 174 -4.91 14.85 -14.80
C ILE A 174 -5.54 15.10 -13.43
N THR A 175 -6.72 14.53 -13.22
CA THR A 175 -7.41 14.53 -11.93
C THR A 175 -7.72 13.08 -11.55
N VAL A 176 -7.36 12.70 -10.33
CA VAL A 176 -7.73 11.41 -9.75
C VAL A 176 -8.80 11.64 -8.70
N THR A 177 -9.83 10.82 -8.74
CA THR A 177 -10.89 10.77 -7.72
C THR A 177 -10.82 9.44 -7.00
N ALA A 178 -10.75 9.49 -5.67
CA ALA A 178 -10.78 8.33 -4.79
C ALA A 178 -12.08 8.32 -3.97
N THR A 179 -12.59 7.11 -3.68
CA THR A 179 -13.75 6.90 -2.81
C THR A 179 -13.44 5.83 -1.80
N ALA A 180 -13.52 6.18 -0.52
CA ALA A 180 -13.23 5.31 0.62
C ALA A 180 -14.50 4.90 1.34
N LYS A 181 -14.59 3.63 1.75
CA LYS A 181 -15.67 3.08 2.59
C LYS A 181 -15.10 2.06 3.57
N VAL A 182 -15.67 1.95 4.75
CA VAL A 182 -15.30 0.89 5.70
C VAL A 182 -15.85 -0.45 5.21
N ALA A 183 -14.96 -1.42 5.03
CA ALA A 183 -15.31 -2.80 4.69
C ALA A 183 -15.68 -3.62 5.92
N LYS A 184 -14.93 -3.44 7.01
CA LYS A 184 -15.16 -4.12 8.29
C LYS A 184 -14.61 -3.32 9.45
N ILE A 185 -15.10 -3.65 10.65
CA ILE A 185 -14.55 -3.18 11.94
C ILE A 185 -14.24 -4.41 12.78
N ASP A 186 -13.00 -4.56 13.20
CA ASP A 186 -12.56 -5.59 14.13
C ASP A 186 -12.51 -4.98 15.55
N TRP A 187 -13.35 -5.52 16.44
CA TRP A 187 -13.45 -5.09 17.83
C TRP A 187 -12.67 -6.04 18.73
N GLN A 188 -11.56 -5.59 19.28
CA GLN A 188 -10.83 -6.31 20.33
C GLN A 188 -11.45 -5.94 21.67
N MET A 189 -12.06 -6.91 22.34
CA MET A 189 -12.92 -6.65 23.51
C MET A 189 -12.16 -6.54 24.85
N GLY A 190 -10.84 -6.66 24.84
CA GLY A 190 -10.02 -6.58 26.08
C GLY A 190 -10.03 -7.85 26.94
N ASP A 191 -10.89 -8.82 26.65
CA ASP A 191 -10.97 -10.13 27.31
C ASP A 191 -10.32 -11.26 26.49
N GLY A 192 -9.61 -10.91 25.40
CA GLY A 192 -9.01 -11.83 24.44
C GLY A 192 -9.95 -12.20 23.27
N THR A 193 -11.17 -11.69 23.26
CA THR A 193 -12.12 -11.93 22.16
C THR A 193 -12.02 -10.83 21.11
N THR A 194 -12.12 -11.22 19.83
CA THR A 194 -12.30 -10.30 18.70
C THR A 194 -13.64 -10.53 18.04
N VAL A 195 -14.40 -9.46 17.79
CA VAL A 195 -15.68 -9.47 17.07
C VAL A 195 -15.50 -8.70 15.77
N THR A 196 -15.69 -9.37 14.63
CA THR A 196 -15.64 -8.73 13.30
C THR A 196 -17.04 -8.35 12.85
N CYS A 197 -17.25 -7.08 12.51
CA CYS A 197 -18.50 -6.54 12.04
C CYS A 197 -18.35 -5.94 10.65
N THR A 198 -19.21 -6.33 9.71
CA THR A 198 -19.28 -5.81 8.33
C THR A 198 -20.36 -4.77 8.14
N THR A 199 -21.06 -4.44 9.23
CA THR A 199 -22.09 -3.38 9.32
C THR A 199 -21.62 -2.33 10.32
N PRO A 200 -22.21 -1.13 10.33
CA PRO A 200 -21.87 -0.13 11.34
C PRO A 200 -22.35 -0.51 12.75
N GLY A 201 -23.06 -1.61 12.90
CA GLY A 201 -23.70 -2.02 14.14
C GLY A 201 -25.03 -1.29 14.41
N THR A 202 -25.78 -1.84 15.34
CA THR A 202 -27.07 -1.29 15.77
C THR A 202 -26.92 -0.57 17.11
N PRO A 203 -27.18 0.74 17.21
CA PRO A 203 -27.18 1.46 18.48
C PRO A 203 -28.15 0.84 19.50
N TYR A 204 -27.70 0.67 20.74
CA TYR A 204 -28.54 0.14 21.80
C TYR A 204 -29.69 1.11 22.14
N LYS A 205 -30.89 0.53 22.34
CA LYS A 205 -32.04 1.21 22.88
C LYS A 205 -32.59 0.47 24.11
N ALA A 206 -33.06 1.21 25.10
CA ALA A 206 -33.54 0.62 26.36
C ALA A 206 -34.65 -0.42 26.15
N GLU A 207 -35.47 -0.27 25.11
CA GLU A 207 -36.54 -1.22 24.73
C GLU A 207 -36.03 -2.62 24.35
N TYR A 208 -34.74 -2.74 23.97
CA TYR A 208 -34.13 -4.03 23.66
C TYR A 208 -33.84 -4.87 24.91
N GLY A 209 -33.71 -4.25 26.07
CA GLY A 209 -33.51 -4.91 27.35
C GLY A 209 -32.30 -5.83 27.33
N LYS A 210 -32.52 -7.15 27.54
CA LYS A 210 -31.45 -8.17 27.57
C LYS A 210 -31.25 -8.93 26.24
N LYS A 211 -31.89 -8.47 25.15
CA LYS A 211 -31.74 -9.08 23.84
C LYS A 211 -30.32 -8.82 23.31
N PRO A 212 -29.67 -9.81 22.65
CA PRO A 212 -28.39 -9.58 22.00
C PRO A 212 -28.53 -8.58 20.87
N SER A 213 -27.41 -7.93 20.49
CA SER A 213 -27.35 -7.12 19.28
C SER A 213 -27.69 -7.98 18.05
N PRO A 214 -28.46 -7.45 17.08
CA PRO A 214 -28.85 -8.21 15.90
C PRO A 214 -27.70 -8.44 14.91
N ASP A 215 -26.64 -7.62 14.99
CA ASP A 215 -25.55 -7.61 14.00
C ASP A 215 -24.15 -7.57 14.64
N CYS A 216 -23.92 -6.71 15.62
CA CYS A 216 -22.59 -6.48 16.16
C CYS A 216 -22.64 -6.38 17.70
N GLY A 217 -22.13 -7.38 18.40
CA GLY A 217 -22.18 -7.39 19.86
C GLY A 217 -21.31 -8.44 20.50
N HIS A 218 -21.17 -8.33 21.81
CA HIS A 218 -20.36 -9.22 22.64
C HIS A 218 -21.08 -9.53 23.98
N ARG A 219 -20.54 -10.48 24.71
CA ARG A 219 -21.02 -10.82 26.06
C ARG A 219 -19.82 -11.26 26.92
N TYR A 220 -19.49 -10.45 27.91
CA TYR A 220 -18.44 -10.79 28.86
C TYR A 220 -18.85 -11.92 29.79
N THR A 221 -17.94 -12.85 30.01
CA THR A 221 -18.12 -13.99 30.93
C THR A 221 -17.41 -13.79 32.27
N LYS A 222 -16.56 -12.76 32.39
CA LYS A 222 -15.81 -12.40 33.59
C LYS A 222 -15.94 -10.89 33.85
N PRO A 223 -15.79 -10.45 35.10
CA PRO A 223 -15.73 -9.02 35.41
C PRO A 223 -14.38 -8.41 34.98
N SER A 224 -14.39 -7.12 34.65
CA SER A 224 -13.17 -6.42 34.27
C SER A 224 -12.16 -6.25 35.42
N SER A 225 -12.58 -6.44 36.68
CA SER A 225 -11.68 -6.50 37.84
C SER A 225 -10.64 -7.62 37.77
N THR A 226 -10.76 -8.54 36.81
CA THR A 226 -9.74 -9.56 36.52
C THR A 226 -8.57 -9.03 35.69
N THR A 227 -8.68 -7.85 35.10
CA THR A 227 -7.58 -7.15 34.43
C THR A 227 -6.77 -6.31 35.42
N ALA A 228 -5.54 -5.97 35.08
CA ALA A 228 -4.68 -5.15 35.94
C ALA A 228 -5.20 -3.71 36.11
N SER A 229 -5.90 -3.17 35.12
CA SER A 229 -6.50 -1.82 35.14
C SER A 229 -7.84 -1.78 35.86
N GLY A 230 -8.53 -2.91 35.99
CA GLY A 230 -9.91 -2.98 36.46
C GLY A 230 -10.96 -2.71 35.37
N ASP A 231 -10.53 -2.39 34.14
CA ASP A 231 -11.37 -2.11 32.98
C ASP A 231 -10.98 -3.00 31.80
N TYR A 232 -11.88 -3.22 30.87
CA TYR A 232 -11.59 -3.78 29.58
C TYR A 232 -11.27 -2.65 28.61
N HIS A 233 -10.07 -2.69 28.02
CA HIS A 233 -9.66 -1.80 26.94
C HIS A 233 -10.21 -2.35 25.63
N VAL A 234 -11.21 -1.67 25.07
CA VAL A 234 -11.87 -2.07 23.82
C VAL A 234 -11.31 -1.23 22.69
N THR A 235 -10.71 -1.89 21.69
CA THR A 235 -10.20 -1.24 20.48
C THR A 235 -11.08 -1.62 19.29
N ALA A 236 -11.50 -0.61 18.51
CA ALA A 236 -12.22 -0.76 17.26
C ALA A 236 -11.28 -0.38 16.10
N THR A 237 -10.92 -1.35 15.26
CA THR A 237 -10.04 -1.15 14.09
C THR A 237 -10.86 -1.27 12.82
N SER A 238 -11.02 -0.17 12.08
CA SER A 238 -11.66 -0.15 10.77
C SER A 238 -10.67 -0.44 9.65
N THR A 239 -11.08 -1.30 8.72
CA THR A 239 -10.42 -1.50 7.44
C THR A 239 -11.21 -0.73 6.39
N TRP A 240 -10.56 0.23 5.73
CA TRP A 240 -11.12 1.03 4.66
C TRP A 240 -10.70 0.45 3.33
N ASP A 241 -11.67 0.16 2.46
CA ASP A 241 -11.46 -0.10 1.05
C ASP A 241 -11.58 1.21 0.28
N ILE A 242 -10.62 1.49 -0.58
CA ILE A 242 -10.51 2.73 -1.32
C ILE A 242 -10.34 2.41 -2.80
N ASP A 243 -11.34 2.75 -3.59
CA ASP A 243 -11.30 2.68 -5.04
C ASP A 243 -10.89 4.05 -5.60
N TRP A 244 -9.98 4.10 -6.55
CA TRP A 244 -9.61 5.36 -7.20
C TRP A 244 -9.52 5.22 -8.72
N GLN A 245 -9.73 6.33 -9.44
CA GLN A 245 -9.66 6.37 -10.90
C GLN A 245 -9.22 7.75 -11.41
N VAL A 246 -8.57 7.75 -12.58
CA VAL A 246 -8.33 8.98 -13.34
C VAL A 246 -9.64 9.42 -14.00
N ASN A 247 -10.00 10.69 -13.82
CA ASN A 247 -11.18 11.27 -14.42
C ASN A 247 -11.02 11.34 -15.95
N GLY A 248 -11.99 10.80 -16.67
CA GLY A 248 -11.91 10.66 -18.14
C GLY A 248 -11.47 9.26 -18.59
N GLY A 249 -11.17 8.35 -17.67
CA GLY A 249 -10.84 6.95 -17.93
C GLY A 249 -9.34 6.68 -18.03
N GLY A 250 -8.99 5.40 -18.21
CA GLY A 250 -7.64 4.91 -18.44
C GLY A 250 -7.07 4.14 -17.25
N VAL A 251 -6.67 4.82 -16.19
CA VAL A 251 -6.01 4.19 -15.03
C VAL A 251 -6.89 4.24 -13.79
N SER A 252 -6.98 3.13 -13.08
CA SER A 252 -7.65 2.99 -11.78
C SER A 252 -6.88 2.03 -10.91
N GLY A 253 -7.20 1.98 -9.63
CA GLY A 253 -6.62 1.03 -8.69
C GLY A 253 -7.35 1.03 -7.37
N GLU A 254 -6.89 0.18 -6.47
CA GLU A 254 -7.44 -0.01 -5.14
C GLU A 254 -6.33 0.20 -4.11
N MET A 255 -6.70 0.62 -2.90
CA MET A 255 -5.81 0.67 -1.76
C MET A 255 -6.60 0.44 -0.47
N THR A 256 -5.89 0.08 0.59
CA THR A 256 -6.49 -0.18 1.90
C THR A 256 -5.83 0.70 2.94
N GLU A 257 -6.65 1.26 3.85
CA GLU A 257 -6.20 2.03 5.00
C GLU A 257 -6.79 1.45 6.28
N ILE A 258 -6.02 1.53 7.36
CA ILE A 258 -6.43 1.05 8.68
C ILE A 258 -6.47 2.22 9.65
N ARG A 259 -7.56 2.33 10.41
CA ARG A 259 -7.73 3.36 11.45
C ARG A 259 -8.33 2.71 12.69
N ASP A 260 -7.91 3.15 13.86
CA ASP A 260 -8.37 2.64 15.13
C ASP A 260 -8.85 3.73 16.08
N SER A 261 -9.69 3.31 17.02
CA SER A 261 -10.16 4.07 18.16
C SER A 261 -10.28 3.13 19.35
N ALA A 262 -10.19 3.65 20.58
CA ALA A 262 -10.31 2.83 21.77
C ALA A 262 -11.12 3.52 22.86
N VAL A 263 -11.72 2.70 23.74
CA VAL A 263 -12.42 3.12 24.96
C VAL A 263 -12.21 2.09 26.05
N ASP A 264 -12.30 2.55 27.30
CA ASP A 264 -12.29 1.66 28.48
C ASP A 264 -13.70 1.49 28.99
N ILE A 265 -14.07 0.27 29.36
CA ILE A 265 -15.36 -0.06 29.95
C ILE A 265 -15.21 -0.92 31.18
N THR A 266 -16.04 -0.64 32.21
CA THR A 266 -16.10 -1.42 33.43
C THR A 266 -17.23 -2.46 33.34
N VAL A 267 -16.92 -3.74 33.65
CA VAL A 267 -17.92 -4.83 33.73
C VAL A 267 -17.83 -5.46 35.13
N ALA A 268 -18.92 -5.40 35.88
CA ALA A 268 -19.01 -5.92 37.23
C ALA A 268 -19.72 -7.28 37.28
N GLU A 269 -19.43 -8.05 38.29
CA GLU A 269 -20.20 -9.25 38.66
C GLU A 269 -21.24 -8.91 39.69
N VAL A 270 -22.47 -9.43 39.54
CA VAL A 270 -23.51 -9.31 40.57
C VAL A 270 -23.42 -10.52 41.47
N GLN A 271 -23.04 -10.30 42.73
CA GLN A 271 -23.07 -11.30 43.78
C GLN A 271 -24.41 -11.22 44.53
N VAL A 272 -25.16 -12.33 44.57
CA VAL A 272 -26.34 -12.45 45.42
C VAL A 272 -25.84 -12.97 46.79
N LEU A 273 -25.94 -12.16 47.80
CA LEU A 273 -25.71 -12.60 49.19
C LEU A 273 -26.96 -13.31 49.64
N ASN A 274 -26.85 -14.61 49.95
CA ASN A 274 -27.92 -15.42 50.57
C ASN A 274 -27.81 -15.30 52.11
#